data_d45398c90fd21ffe0033fed723088bc3
#
_entry.id   d45398c90fd21ffe0033fed723088bc3
#
_cell.length_a   1.000
_cell.length_b   1.000
_cell.length_c   1.000
_cell.angle_alpha   90.00
_cell.angle_beta   90.00
_cell.angle_gamma   90.00
#
_symmetry.space_group_name_H-M   'P 1'
#
loop_
_entity.id
_entity.type
_entity.pdbx_description
1 polymer ?
#
loop_
_entity_poly.entity_id
_entity_poly.type
_entity_poly.pdbx_seq_one_letter_code
_entity_poly.pdbx_strand_id
1 'polypeptide(L)'
;VYNQKGIGVYKETESYKPEPLPPKKQEEKKKESGSAFFNMVMQHLGPLMFYMSKGKKGDAACRAVAEKLDILGLNYAASRYEEDCLTYPNRIMVGSETIIGELPYNWEQVKKHPAVIGDFAWAAIDYLGEAGIGQMIPQDTPGLPIAAGSGAIDLTGNITAEAYFQQTVWGLRKSPYLGVRPLIWSHKKMTGSAWRMTNAVESWTWPGCEGQKATVEVYSDAPLVALYCNNRLLGKKKPKKY
;
A
#
# COMPACT_ATOMS: atom_id res chain seq x y z
N VAL A 1 9.13 38.25 2.61
CA VAL A 1 10.23 39.21 2.87
C VAL A 1 11.04 38.63 4.04
N TYR A 2 12.31 38.32 3.82
CA TYR A 2 13.19 37.82 4.86
C TYR A 2 13.89 38.98 5.55
N ASN A 3 14.01 38.90 6.88
CA ASN A 3 14.85 39.83 7.62
C ASN A 3 16.34 39.46 7.47
N GLN A 4 17.24 40.29 7.97
CA GLN A 4 18.69 40.06 7.91
C GLN A 4 19.16 38.77 8.64
N LYS A 5 18.31 38.07 9.38
CA LYS A 5 18.56 36.80 10.03
C LYS A 5 17.93 35.60 9.33
N GLY A 6 17.34 35.80 8.13
CA GLY A 6 16.73 34.73 7.34
C GLY A 6 15.35 34.26 7.85
N ILE A 7 14.75 34.93 8.83
CA ILE A 7 13.42 34.59 9.33
C ILE A 7 12.40 35.33 8.47
N GLY A 8 11.49 34.58 7.85
CA GLY A 8 10.40 35.15 7.06
C GLY A 8 9.45 35.96 7.96
N VAL A 9 9.30 37.25 7.68
CA VAL A 9 8.29 38.09 8.31
C VAL A 9 7.18 38.34 7.29
N TYR A 10 6.02 37.80 7.54
CA TYR A 10 4.82 38.12 6.79
C TYR A 10 4.29 39.44 7.32
N LYS A 11 4.34 40.52 6.49
CA LYS A 11 3.47 41.65 6.74
C LYS A 11 2.06 41.22 6.42
N GLU A 12 1.12 41.39 7.34
CA GLU A 12 -0.30 41.37 7.02
C GLU A 12 -0.55 42.40 5.92
N THR A 13 -0.60 41.94 4.69
CA THR A 13 -1.19 42.71 3.61
C THR A 13 -2.69 42.50 3.73
N GLU A 14 -3.42 43.59 3.65
CA GLU A 14 -4.87 43.75 3.66
C GLU A 14 -5.68 42.47 3.52
N SER A 15 -6.58 42.25 4.47
CA SER A 15 -7.40 41.04 4.59
C SER A 15 -7.96 40.63 3.23
N TYR A 16 -7.44 39.54 2.68
CA TYR A 16 -8.06 38.85 1.56
C TYR A 16 -9.49 38.49 1.99
N LYS A 17 -10.47 39.23 1.47
CA LYS A 17 -11.87 38.81 1.56
C LYS A 17 -12.08 37.85 0.39
N PRO A 18 -12.24 36.55 0.66
CA PRO A 18 -12.55 35.62 -0.42
C PRO A 18 -13.86 36.07 -1.08
N GLU A 19 -13.84 36.18 -2.40
CA GLU A 19 -15.08 36.35 -3.14
C GLU A 19 -16.07 35.26 -2.75
N PRO A 20 -17.36 35.60 -2.55
CA PRO A 20 -18.37 34.61 -2.26
C PRO A 20 -18.36 33.58 -3.40
N LEU A 21 -18.13 32.32 -3.05
CA LEU A 21 -18.22 31.23 -4.01
C LEU A 21 -19.56 31.30 -4.74
N PRO A 22 -19.57 31.13 -6.06
CA PRO A 22 -20.82 31.12 -6.82
C PRO A 22 -21.74 30.06 -6.23
N PRO A 23 -23.07 30.30 -6.16
CA PRO A 23 -24.00 29.36 -5.59
C PRO A 23 -23.80 27.99 -6.25
N LYS A 24 -23.53 26.98 -5.46
CA LYS A 24 -23.43 25.59 -5.94
C LYS A 24 -24.72 25.28 -6.69
N LYS A 25 -24.67 25.19 -8.02
CA LYS A 25 -25.72 24.55 -8.79
C LYS A 25 -25.91 23.18 -8.15
N GLN A 26 -27.14 22.82 -7.81
CA GLN A 26 -27.47 21.47 -7.41
C GLN A 26 -27.13 20.58 -8.60
N GLU A 27 -25.90 20.06 -8.59
CA GLU A 27 -25.53 18.99 -9.51
C GLU A 27 -26.34 17.78 -9.12
N GLU A 28 -27.14 17.29 -10.06
CA GLU A 28 -27.75 15.97 -9.99
C GLU A 28 -26.67 14.99 -9.52
N LYS A 29 -26.99 14.17 -8.53
CA LYS A 29 -26.14 13.11 -8.00
C LYS A 29 -25.73 12.15 -9.13
N LYS A 30 -24.78 12.54 -9.97
CA LYS A 30 -23.97 11.57 -10.70
C LYS A 30 -23.33 10.70 -9.63
N LYS A 31 -23.60 9.39 -9.66
CA LYS A 31 -22.86 8.42 -8.87
C LYS A 31 -21.39 8.63 -9.19
N GLU A 32 -20.70 9.40 -8.36
CA GLU A 32 -19.26 9.52 -8.47
C GLU A 32 -18.70 8.12 -8.21
N SER A 33 -18.15 7.51 -9.26
CA SER A 33 -17.29 6.35 -9.16
C SER A 33 -15.96 6.83 -8.59
N GLY A 34 -15.95 7.17 -7.29
CA GLY A 34 -14.76 7.62 -6.60
C GLY A 34 -13.78 6.48 -6.34
N SER A 35 -12.59 6.83 -5.83
CA SER A 35 -11.54 5.89 -5.42
C SER A 35 -12.05 4.74 -4.54
N ALA A 36 -13.07 4.98 -3.71
CA ALA A 36 -13.72 3.95 -2.90
C ALA A 36 -14.39 2.84 -3.75
N PHE A 37 -15.07 3.21 -4.84
CA PHE A 37 -15.66 2.23 -5.77
C PHE A 37 -14.57 1.46 -6.51
N PHE A 38 -13.55 2.14 -6.99
CA PHE A 38 -12.41 1.52 -7.65
C PHE A 38 -11.68 0.55 -6.72
N ASN A 39 -11.41 0.95 -5.48
CA ASN A 39 -10.83 0.07 -4.46
C ASN A 39 -11.68 -1.17 -4.20
N MET A 40 -13.00 -1.01 -4.10
CA MET A 40 -13.91 -2.14 -3.92
C MET A 40 -13.83 -3.12 -5.11
N VAL A 41 -13.80 -2.59 -6.32
CA VAL A 41 -13.65 -3.41 -7.54
C VAL A 41 -12.30 -4.14 -7.53
N MET A 42 -11.21 -3.44 -7.26
CA MET A 42 -9.86 -4.04 -7.24
C MET A 42 -9.70 -5.09 -6.14
N GLN A 43 -10.28 -4.89 -4.97
CA GLN A 43 -10.25 -5.90 -3.90
C GLN A 43 -10.96 -7.21 -4.28
N HIS A 44 -12.05 -7.13 -5.04
CA HIS A 44 -12.83 -8.32 -5.43
C HIS A 44 -12.35 -8.95 -6.73
N LEU A 45 -11.90 -8.14 -7.68
CA LEU A 45 -11.46 -8.59 -9.01
C LEU A 45 -9.93 -8.72 -9.14
N GLY A 46 -9.15 -8.18 -8.20
CA GLY A 46 -7.70 -8.27 -8.23
C GLY A 46 -7.17 -9.69 -8.45
N PRO A 47 -7.62 -10.70 -7.67
CA PRO A 47 -7.23 -12.09 -7.89
C PRO A 47 -7.59 -12.62 -9.28
N LEU A 48 -8.73 -12.22 -9.84
CA LEU A 48 -9.13 -12.60 -11.19
C LEU A 48 -8.24 -11.92 -12.24
N MET A 49 -7.94 -10.64 -12.07
CA MET A 49 -7.06 -9.89 -12.97
C MET A 49 -5.64 -10.47 -12.98
N PHE A 50 -5.14 -10.89 -11.82
CA PHE A 50 -3.87 -11.59 -11.70
C PHE A 50 -3.80 -12.83 -12.60
N TYR A 51 -4.85 -13.66 -12.62
CA TYR A 51 -4.92 -14.83 -13.50
C TYR A 51 -5.24 -14.49 -14.96
N MET A 52 -6.01 -13.42 -15.22
CA MET A 52 -6.36 -13.01 -16.59
C MET A 52 -5.16 -12.50 -17.39
N SER A 53 -4.11 -12.00 -16.75
CA SER A 53 -2.87 -11.58 -17.40
C SER A 53 -2.09 -12.76 -17.98
N LYS A 54 -2.34 -13.98 -17.48
CA LYS A 54 -1.70 -15.23 -17.89
C LYS A 54 -2.33 -15.82 -19.16
N GLY A 55 -1.52 -16.56 -19.91
CA GLY A 55 -1.98 -17.36 -21.04
C GLY A 55 -2.02 -16.61 -22.37
N LYS A 56 -2.44 -17.33 -23.43
CA LYS A 56 -2.34 -16.91 -24.84
C LYS A 56 -2.97 -15.57 -25.16
N LYS A 57 -4.08 -15.20 -24.53
CA LYS A 57 -4.74 -13.91 -24.79
C LYS A 57 -3.95 -12.74 -24.21
N GLY A 58 -3.46 -12.89 -22.99
CA GLY A 58 -2.61 -11.87 -22.34
C GLY A 58 -1.29 -11.71 -23.11
N ASP A 59 -0.69 -12.81 -23.53
CA ASP A 59 0.51 -12.78 -24.35
C ASP A 59 0.27 -12.10 -25.71
N ALA A 60 -0.77 -12.48 -26.44
CA ALA A 60 -1.09 -11.89 -27.74
C ALA A 60 -1.32 -10.37 -27.65
N ALA A 61 -1.91 -9.89 -26.55
CA ALA A 61 -2.18 -8.46 -26.34
C ALA A 61 -0.91 -7.62 -26.18
N CYS A 62 0.16 -8.17 -25.59
CA CYS A 62 1.38 -7.43 -25.29
C CYS A 62 2.60 -7.82 -26.14
N ARG A 63 2.54 -8.93 -26.90
CA ARG A 63 3.69 -9.49 -27.61
C ARG A 63 4.38 -8.48 -28.52
N ALA A 64 3.62 -7.77 -29.37
CA ALA A 64 4.18 -6.83 -30.33
C ALA A 64 4.99 -5.69 -29.68
N VAL A 65 4.59 -5.27 -28.47
CA VAL A 65 5.31 -4.27 -27.67
C VAL A 65 6.49 -4.94 -26.95
N ALA A 66 6.26 -6.09 -26.33
CA ALA A 66 7.27 -6.82 -25.57
C ALA A 66 8.51 -7.21 -26.41
N GLU A 67 8.32 -7.50 -27.70
CA GLU A 67 9.40 -7.81 -28.64
C GLU A 67 10.29 -6.61 -29.02
N LYS A 68 9.88 -5.39 -28.67
CA LYS A 68 10.61 -4.15 -28.94
C LYS A 68 11.33 -3.59 -27.72
N LEU A 69 11.15 -4.21 -26.56
CA LEU A 69 11.71 -3.76 -25.30
C LEU A 69 12.89 -4.64 -24.89
N ASP A 70 13.97 -4.01 -24.45
CA ASP A 70 15.12 -4.70 -23.86
C ASP A 70 14.75 -5.31 -22.49
N ILE A 71 13.92 -4.60 -21.72
CA ILE A 71 13.36 -5.06 -20.45
C ILE A 71 11.86 -4.82 -20.46
N LEU A 72 11.09 -5.88 -20.25
CA LEU A 72 9.63 -5.81 -20.19
C LEU A 72 9.19 -5.50 -18.76
N GLY A 73 8.66 -4.28 -18.54
CA GLY A 73 7.97 -3.92 -17.31
C GLY A 73 6.54 -4.47 -17.28
N LEU A 74 6.16 -5.13 -16.21
CA LEU A 74 4.83 -5.73 -16.02
C LEU A 74 4.17 -5.18 -14.76
N ASN A 75 3.03 -4.48 -14.94
CA ASN A 75 2.21 -4.03 -13.82
C ASN A 75 1.22 -5.13 -13.41
N TYR A 76 1.22 -5.53 -12.13
CA TYR A 76 0.26 -6.48 -11.53
C TYR A 76 0.12 -7.82 -12.27
N ALA A 77 1.17 -8.29 -12.90
CA ALA A 77 1.16 -9.45 -13.78
C ALA A 77 2.22 -10.51 -13.46
N ALA A 78 2.62 -10.63 -12.21
CA ALA A 78 3.63 -11.59 -11.75
C ALA A 78 3.26 -13.05 -12.04
N SER A 79 1.96 -13.35 -12.20
CA SER A 79 1.49 -14.68 -12.62
C SER A 79 2.05 -15.15 -13.96
N ARG A 80 2.55 -14.24 -14.81
CA ARG A 80 3.12 -14.54 -16.11
C ARG A 80 4.58 -14.97 -16.06
N TYR A 81 5.32 -14.62 -15.02
CA TYR A 81 6.78 -14.75 -15.00
C TYR A 81 7.25 -16.16 -15.37
N GLU A 82 6.68 -17.19 -14.77
CA GLU A 82 7.07 -18.58 -15.04
C GLU A 82 6.80 -18.99 -16.50
N GLU A 83 5.59 -18.68 -17.01
CA GLU A 83 5.21 -19.00 -18.39
C GLU A 83 6.04 -18.21 -19.42
N ASP A 84 6.26 -16.92 -19.16
CA ASP A 84 7.05 -16.06 -20.02
C ASP A 84 8.55 -16.48 -20.06
N CYS A 85 9.12 -16.89 -18.93
CA CYS A 85 10.48 -17.42 -18.87
C CYS A 85 10.65 -18.70 -19.71
N LEU A 86 9.63 -19.55 -19.76
CA LEU A 86 9.65 -20.79 -20.55
C LEU A 86 9.42 -20.50 -22.05
N THR A 87 8.51 -19.58 -22.35
CA THR A 87 8.11 -19.27 -23.75
C THR A 87 9.13 -18.35 -24.43
N TYR A 88 9.74 -17.45 -23.68
CA TYR A 88 10.67 -16.41 -24.19
C TYR A 88 11.95 -16.40 -23.35
N PRO A 89 12.87 -17.36 -23.54
CA PRO A 89 14.04 -17.55 -22.65
C PRO A 89 15.01 -16.36 -22.62
N ASN A 90 14.96 -15.49 -23.62
CA ASN A 90 15.81 -14.29 -23.71
C ASN A 90 15.11 -13.01 -23.21
N ARG A 91 13.85 -13.10 -22.75
CA ARG A 91 13.09 -11.96 -22.28
C ARG A 91 13.48 -11.62 -20.86
N ILE A 92 13.98 -10.39 -20.65
CA ILE A 92 14.21 -9.86 -19.32
C ILE A 92 12.94 -9.15 -18.85
N MET A 93 12.53 -9.41 -17.61
CA MET A 93 11.29 -8.87 -17.03
C MET A 93 11.54 -8.19 -15.71
N VAL A 94 10.67 -7.24 -15.35
CA VAL A 94 10.63 -6.60 -14.05
C VAL A 94 9.18 -6.33 -13.65
N GLY A 95 8.82 -6.52 -12.40
CA GLY A 95 7.57 -6.03 -11.84
C GLY A 95 7.65 -4.51 -11.70
N SER A 96 7.14 -3.79 -12.70
CA SER A 96 7.25 -2.33 -12.74
C SER A 96 6.25 -1.62 -11.84
N GLU A 97 5.16 -2.30 -11.46
CA GLU A 97 4.20 -1.85 -10.46
C GLU A 97 3.46 -3.05 -9.88
N THR A 98 3.55 -3.22 -8.56
CA THR A 98 2.95 -4.36 -7.86
C THR A 98 2.34 -3.91 -6.54
N ILE A 99 1.38 -4.66 -6.03
CA ILE A 99 0.79 -4.39 -4.71
C ILE A 99 1.59 -5.08 -3.61
N ILE A 100 1.71 -4.39 -2.48
CA ILE A 100 2.51 -4.87 -1.34
C ILE A 100 2.06 -6.24 -0.85
N GLY A 101 0.77 -6.53 -0.88
CA GLY A 101 0.22 -7.83 -0.49
C GLY A 101 0.73 -9.01 -1.30
N GLU A 102 1.15 -8.80 -2.56
CA GLU A 102 1.70 -9.82 -3.45
C GLU A 102 3.23 -9.94 -3.38
N LEU A 103 3.89 -9.03 -2.68
CA LEU A 103 5.34 -8.96 -2.61
C LEU A 103 6.03 -10.29 -2.25
N PRO A 104 5.54 -11.11 -1.29
CA PRO A 104 6.17 -12.39 -0.99
C PRO A 104 6.19 -13.35 -2.18
N TYR A 105 5.09 -13.42 -2.92
CA TYR A 105 5.02 -14.24 -4.15
C TYR A 105 5.95 -13.67 -5.23
N ASN A 106 5.88 -12.38 -5.49
CA ASN A 106 6.69 -11.70 -6.49
C ASN A 106 8.19 -11.88 -6.21
N TRP A 107 8.60 -11.71 -4.96
CA TRP A 107 9.99 -11.87 -4.55
C TRP A 107 10.50 -13.30 -4.67
N GLU A 108 9.65 -14.31 -4.41
CA GLU A 108 9.97 -15.71 -4.69
C GLU A 108 10.18 -15.93 -6.21
N GLN A 109 9.38 -15.30 -7.07
CA GLN A 109 9.58 -15.39 -8.52
C GLN A 109 10.89 -14.72 -8.95
N VAL A 110 11.24 -13.56 -8.40
CA VAL A 110 12.54 -12.90 -8.66
C VAL A 110 13.69 -13.81 -8.27
N LYS A 111 13.63 -14.47 -7.11
CA LYS A 111 14.69 -15.41 -6.68
C LYS A 111 14.77 -16.69 -7.54
N LYS A 112 13.62 -17.15 -8.04
CA LYS A 112 13.50 -18.41 -8.80
C LYS A 112 13.92 -18.24 -10.28
N HIS A 113 13.64 -17.08 -10.87
CA HIS A 113 13.81 -16.86 -12.30
C HIS A 113 14.85 -15.75 -12.57
N PRO A 114 16.07 -16.07 -13.02
CA PRO A 114 17.10 -15.07 -13.31
C PRO A 114 16.70 -13.99 -14.32
N ALA A 115 15.73 -14.30 -15.19
CA ALA A 115 15.20 -13.33 -16.17
C ALA A 115 14.23 -12.32 -15.53
N VAL A 116 13.78 -12.51 -14.29
CA VAL A 116 12.98 -11.55 -13.52
C VAL A 116 13.91 -10.77 -12.61
N ILE A 117 14.30 -9.57 -13.02
CA ILE A 117 15.41 -8.83 -12.40
C ILE A 117 15.02 -7.99 -11.19
N GLY A 118 13.73 -7.87 -10.87
CA GLY A 118 13.28 -7.10 -9.71
C GLY A 118 11.76 -6.93 -9.65
N ASP A 119 11.32 -6.22 -8.60
CA ASP A 119 9.92 -5.94 -8.31
C ASP A 119 9.80 -4.57 -7.64
N PHE A 120 8.92 -3.71 -8.15
CA PHE A 120 8.66 -2.37 -7.65
C PHE A 120 7.25 -2.29 -7.08
N ALA A 121 7.15 -2.28 -5.76
CA ALA A 121 5.85 -2.14 -5.10
C ALA A 121 5.35 -0.68 -5.15
N TRP A 122 4.06 -0.50 -5.40
CA TRP A 122 3.39 0.78 -5.32
C TRP A 122 2.85 1.00 -3.90
N ALA A 123 3.33 2.03 -3.15
CA ALA A 123 4.36 2.95 -3.55
C ALA A 123 5.40 3.08 -2.41
N ALA A 124 6.64 3.49 -2.74
CA ALA A 124 7.68 3.68 -1.74
C ALA A 124 7.39 4.89 -0.84
N ILE A 125 7.07 6.04 -1.43
CA ILE A 125 6.76 7.29 -0.71
C ILE A 125 5.35 7.71 -1.07
N ASP A 126 4.59 8.16 -0.08
CA ASP A 126 3.23 8.67 -0.29
C ASP A 126 3.25 10.00 -1.05
N TYR A 127 2.13 10.37 -1.66
CA TYR A 127 2.04 11.54 -2.52
C TYR A 127 0.67 12.20 -2.43
N LEU A 128 0.60 13.46 -2.87
CA LEU A 128 -0.64 14.22 -3.01
C LEU A 128 -1.33 13.82 -4.31
N GLY A 129 -2.64 13.69 -4.26
CA GLY A 129 -3.45 13.20 -5.38
C GLY A 129 -3.93 11.79 -5.16
N GLU A 130 -4.74 11.25 -6.07
CA GLU A 130 -5.42 9.95 -5.95
C GLU A 130 -6.00 9.71 -4.54
N ALA A 131 -6.60 10.75 -3.99
CA ALA A 131 -6.92 10.93 -2.58
C ALA A 131 -7.62 9.70 -1.98
N GLY A 132 -6.96 9.08 -1.03
CA GLY A 132 -7.48 7.95 -0.26
C GLY A 132 -7.43 6.60 -0.97
N ILE A 133 -6.82 6.46 -2.15
CA ILE A 133 -6.76 5.19 -2.87
C ILE A 133 -6.12 4.06 -2.03
N GLY A 134 -5.11 4.40 -1.24
CA GLY A 134 -4.40 3.48 -0.34
C GLY A 134 -4.80 3.59 1.13
N GLN A 135 -5.77 4.40 1.51
CA GLN A 135 -6.08 4.60 2.93
C GLN A 135 -6.99 3.53 3.52
N MET A 136 -6.71 3.18 4.78
CA MET A 136 -7.56 2.32 5.62
C MET A 136 -8.03 3.14 6.84
N ILE A 137 -9.11 3.87 6.69
CA ILE A 137 -9.72 4.76 7.68
C ILE A 137 -11.19 4.40 7.90
N PRO A 138 -11.83 4.84 8.98
CA PRO A 138 -13.27 4.67 9.16
C PRO A 138 -14.06 5.26 8.00
N GLN A 139 -15.08 4.54 7.53
CA GLN A 139 -15.93 4.98 6.39
C GLN A 139 -16.71 6.27 6.70
N ASP A 140 -16.92 6.56 7.97
CA ASP A 140 -17.59 7.75 8.49
C ASP A 140 -16.62 8.91 8.78
N THR A 141 -15.35 8.81 8.36
CA THR A 141 -14.38 9.90 8.52
C THR A 141 -14.82 11.10 7.69
N PRO A 142 -15.00 12.29 8.27
CA PRO A 142 -15.42 13.46 7.53
C PRO A 142 -14.30 13.99 6.63
N GLY A 143 -14.68 14.54 5.48
CA GLY A 143 -13.76 15.11 4.51
C GLY A 143 -13.13 14.08 3.58
N LEU A 144 -12.35 14.60 2.63
CA LEU A 144 -11.58 13.78 1.70
C LEU A 144 -10.11 13.74 2.15
N PRO A 145 -9.46 12.58 2.08
CA PRO A 145 -8.01 12.51 2.22
C PRO A 145 -7.32 13.42 1.20
N ILE A 146 -6.17 13.97 1.56
CA ILE A 146 -5.35 14.79 0.65
C ILE A 146 -4.24 13.98 -0.02
N ALA A 147 -3.85 12.87 0.61
CA ALA A 147 -2.82 11.97 0.15
C ALA A 147 -3.41 10.67 -0.40
N ALA A 148 -2.65 9.97 -1.21
CA ALA A 148 -3.01 8.65 -1.71
C ALA A 148 -3.14 7.62 -0.58
N GLY A 149 -2.23 7.62 0.40
CA GLY A 149 -2.20 6.71 1.53
C GLY A 149 -1.60 5.34 1.19
N SER A 150 -0.97 5.19 0.03
CA SER A 150 -0.36 3.94 -0.44
C SER A 150 1.15 3.84 -0.14
N GLY A 151 1.78 4.94 0.32
CA GLY A 151 3.21 4.98 0.56
C GLY A 151 3.66 4.10 1.72
N ALA A 152 4.76 3.37 1.52
CA ALA A 152 5.47 2.69 2.60
C ALA A 152 6.12 3.69 3.58
N ILE A 153 6.43 4.89 3.08
CA ILE A 153 6.83 6.08 3.85
C ILE A 153 5.75 7.14 3.63
N ASP A 154 5.22 7.70 4.69
CA ASP A 154 4.20 8.75 4.60
C ASP A 154 4.79 10.13 4.18
N LEU A 155 3.91 11.11 3.92
CA LEU A 155 4.31 12.46 3.50
C LEU A 155 5.18 13.20 4.53
N THR A 156 5.19 12.76 5.78
CA THR A 156 5.99 13.36 6.85
C THR A 156 7.28 12.60 7.13
N GLY A 157 7.54 11.53 6.35
CA GLY A 157 8.75 10.72 6.46
C GLY A 157 8.64 9.56 7.47
N ASN A 158 7.45 9.30 8.04
CA ASN A 158 7.28 8.17 8.94
C ASN A 158 7.21 6.85 8.15
N ILE A 159 7.89 5.86 8.65
CA ILE A 159 7.89 4.50 8.12
C ILE A 159 6.60 3.80 8.54
N THR A 160 5.86 3.25 7.58
CA THR A 160 4.61 2.53 7.84
C THR A 160 4.85 1.04 8.09
N ALA A 161 3.81 0.32 8.54
CA ALA A 161 3.88 -1.13 8.72
C ALA A 161 4.24 -1.88 7.43
N GLU A 162 3.83 -1.36 6.27
CA GLU A 162 4.15 -1.92 4.96
C GLU A 162 5.64 -1.90 4.66
N ALA A 163 6.35 -0.84 5.04
CA ALA A 163 7.80 -0.79 4.85
C ALA A 163 8.52 -1.86 5.68
N TYR A 164 8.07 -2.09 6.91
CA TYR A 164 8.60 -3.16 7.75
C TYR A 164 8.27 -4.55 7.20
N PHE A 165 7.10 -4.71 6.59
CA PHE A 165 6.74 -5.93 5.88
C PHE A 165 7.67 -6.17 4.68
N GLN A 166 7.90 -5.16 3.84
CA GLN A 166 8.83 -5.22 2.71
C GLN A 166 10.23 -5.61 3.17
N GLN A 167 10.76 -4.94 4.19
CA GLN A 167 12.08 -5.26 4.76
C GLN A 167 12.16 -6.71 5.24
N THR A 168 11.09 -7.24 5.82
CA THR A 168 11.01 -8.63 6.26
C THR A 168 11.04 -9.60 5.09
N VAL A 169 10.24 -9.34 4.04
CA VAL A 169 10.18 -10.18 2.83
C VAL A 169 11.51 -10.20 2.09
N TRP A 170 12.16 -9.06 1.98
CA TRP A 170 13.48 -8.95 1.32
C TRP A 170 14.65 -9.45 2.20
N GLY A 171 14.38 -9.86 3.45
CA GLY A 171 15.42 -10.31 4.37
C GLY A 171 16.35 -9.22 4.90
N LEU A 172 15.97 -7.96 4.74
CA LEU A 172 16.73 -6.79 5.22
C LEU A 172 16.56 -6.56 6.72
N ARG A 173 15.47 -7.05 7.31
CA ARG A 173 15.17 -6.92 8.73
C ARG A 173 15.23 -8.28 9.43
N LYS A 174 16.00 -8.37 10.52
CA LYS A 174 16.10 -9.59 11.35
C LYS A 174 15.24 -9.52 12.61
N SER A 175 15.00 -8.31 13.16
CA SER A 175 14.11 -8.15 14.30
C SER A 175 12.65 -8.17 13.85
N PRO A 176 11.74 -8.80 14.61
CA PRO A 176 10.31 -8.74 14.30
C PRO A 176 9.81 -7.29 14.31
N TYR A 177 8.89 -6.96 13.41
CA TYR A 177 8.02 -5.80 13.54
C TYR A 177 6.82 -6.18 14.40
N LEU A 178 6.33 -5.25 15.20
CA LEU A 178 5.16 -5.43 16.00
C LEU A 178 4.32 -4.15 15.96
N GLY A 179 3.12 -4.25 15.43
CA GLY A 179 2.17 -3.14 15.36
C GLY A 179 0.82 -3.51 15.96
N VAL A 180 0.06 -2.49 16.29
CA VAL A 180 -1.32 -2.62 16.79
C VAL A 180 -2.25 -1.84 15.88
N ARG A 181 -3.35 -2.45 15.47
CA ARG A 181 -4.41 -1.71 14.76
C ARG A 181 -5.04 -0.70 15.70
N PRO A 182 -5.32 0.55 15.24
CA PRO A 182 -5.88 1.59 16.08
C PRO A 182 -7.14 1.13 16.83
N LEU A 183 -7.07 1.05 18.18
CA LEU A 183 -8.19 0.59 18.99
C LEU A 183 -9.37 1.55 18.95
N ILE A 184 -9.12 2.84 18.80
CA ILE A 184 -10.15 3.88 18.62
C ILE A 184 -11.08 3.60 17.43
N TRP A 185 -10.66 2.74 16.51
CA TRP A 185 -11.42 2.33 15.32
C TRP A 185 -11.90 0.88 15.36
N SER A 186 -11.69 0.16 16.48
CA SER A 186 -11.99 -1.27 16.60
C SER A 186 -13.45 -1.64 16.31
N HIS A 187 -14.37 -0.71 16.52
CA HIS A 187 -15.80 -0.85 16.27
C HIS A 187 -16.29 -0.14 14.99
N LYS A 188 -15.37 0.44 14.22
CA LYS A 188 -15.68 1.17 12.99
C LYS A 188 -15.58 0.24 11.77
N LYS A 189 -16.45 0.49 10.78
CA LYS A 189 -16.29 -0.08 9.46
C LYS A 189 -15.23 0.69 8.72
N MET A 190 -14.19 -0.02 8.29
CA MET A 190 -13.03 0.57 7.62
C MET A 190 -13.21 0.62 6.12
N THR A 191 -12.59 1.61 5.46
CA THR A 191 -12.33 1.52 4.02
C THR A 191 -11.35 0.39 3.76
N GLY A 192 -11.39 -0.17 2.56
CA GLY A 192 -10.41 -1.14 2.09
C GLY A 192 -9.58 -0.55 0.96
N SER A 193 -8.41 -1.15 0.71
CA SER A 193 -7.54 -0.80 -0.38
C SER A 193 -6.79 -2.02 -0.89
N ALA A 194 -6.52 -2.09 -2.20
CA ALA A 194 -5.60 -3.05 -2.78
C ALA A 194 -4.14 -2.64 -2.52
N TRP A 195 -3.88 -1.35 -2.34
CA TRP A 195 -2.55 -0.77 -2.17
C TRP A 195 -2.16 -0.53 -0.71
N ARG A 196 -2.97 -1.00 0.24
CA ARG A 196 -2.67 -0.93 1.67
C ARG A 196 -3.11 -2.20 2.37
N MET A 197 -2.18 -2.85 3.08
CA MET A 197 -2.45 -4.10 3.79
C MET A 197 -3.04 -3.87 5.17
N THR A 198 -2.63 -2.79 5.84
CA THR A 198 -2.93 -2.56 7.24
C THR A 198 -2.88 -1.08 7.60
N ASN A 199 -3.54 -0.75 8.71
CA ASN A 199 -3.39 0.52 9.42
C ASN A 199 -2.68 0.36 10.77
N ALA A 200 -2.02 -0.77 11.01
CA ALA A 200 -1.29 -1.01 12.24
C ALA A 200 -0.14 0.00 12.42
N VAL A 201 0.08 0.42 13.66
CA VAL A 201 1.15 1.35 14.06
C VAL A 201 1.91 0.82 15.27
N GLU A 202 3.14 1.26 15.46
CA GLU A 202 3.99 0.91 16.61
C GLU A 202 3.56 1.70 17.85
N SER A 203 2.31 1.54 18.29
CA SER A 203 1.77 2.19 19.47
C SER A 203 0.96 1.23 20.34
N TRP A 204 1.19 1.31 21.64
CA TRP A 204 0.46 0.56 22.67
C TRP A 204 -0.44 1.43 23.54
N THR A 205 -0.34 2.75 23.39
CA THR A 205 -1.08 3.71 24.21
C THR A 205 -2.34 4.15 23.47
N TRP A 206 -3.48 3.71 23.97
CA TRP A 206 -4.80 3.99 23.39
C TRP A 206 -5.75 4.49 24.48
N PRO A 207 -5.62 5.76 24.92
CA PRO A 207 -6.46 6.32 25.98
C PRO A 207 -7.95 6.18 25.65
N GLY A 208 -8.74 5.75 26.64
CA GLY A 208 -10.19 5.52 26.48
C GLY A 208 -10.56 4.20 25.79
N CYS A 209 -9.58 3.33 25.52
CA CYS A 209 -9.80 2.01 24.91
C CYS A 209 -9.46 0.87 25.90
N GLU A 210 -9.38 1.16 27.19
CA GLU A 210 -9.05 0.18 28.23
C GLU A 210 -10.09 -0.95 28.24
N GLY A 211 -9.59 -2.19 28.35
CA GLY A 211 -10.43 -3.40 28.33
C GLY A 211 -10.88 -3.85 26.94
N GLN A 212 -10.59 -3.10 25.89
CA GLN A 212 -10.91 -3.52 24.52
C GLN A 212 -9.91 -4.55 23.99
N LYS A 213 -10.37 -5.36 23.04
CA LYS A 213 -9.54 -6.38 22.37
C LYS A 213 -8.63 -5.74 21.33
N ALA A 214 -7.31 -5.83 21.51
CA ALA A 214 -6.32 -5.37 20.55
C ALA A 214 -6.06 -6.40 19.46
N THR A 215 -5.94 -5.95 18.21
CA THR A 215 -5.38 -6.74 17.11
C THR A 215 -3.91 -6.38 16.94
N VAL A 216 -3.06 -7.35 17.20
CA VAL A 216 -1.60 -7.22 17.09
C VAL A 216 -1.13 -7.90 15.81
N GLU A 217 -0.34 -7.21 15.03
CA GLU A 217 0.32 -7.72 13.83
C GLU A 217 1.82 -7.86 14.07
N VAL A 218 2.38 -8.97 13.61
CA VAL A 218 3.82 -9.22 13.70
C VAL A 218 4.33 -9.65 12.34
N TYR A 219 5.37 -8.99 11.85
CA TYR A 219 6.08 -9.40 10.65
C TYR A 219 7.45 -9.94 11.03
N SER A 220 7.75 -11.16 10.60
CA SER A 220 8.97 -11.87 10.96
C SER A 220 9.23 -13.03 9.99
N ASP A 221 10.49 -13.27 9.70
CA ASP A 221 10.99 -14.46 8.98
C ASP A 221 11.23 -15.68 9.90
N ALA A 222 11.04 -15.51 11.22
CA ALA A 222 11.22 -16.57 12.20
C ALA A 222 10.18 -17.69 12.04
N PRO A 223 10.55 -18.97 12.25
CA PRO A 223 9.61 -20.09 12.13
C PRO A 223 8.51 -20.09 13.19
N LEU A 224 8.71 -19.38 14.29
CA LEU A 224 7.78 -19.26 15.41
C LEU A 224 7.91 -17.90 16.06
N VAL A 225 6.78 -17.26 16.34
CA VAL A 225 6.69 -15.99 17.08
C VAL A 225 5.98 -16.24 18.42
N ALA A 226 6.53 -15.71 19.50
CA ALA A 226 5.91 -15.68 20.82
C ALA A 226 5.66 -14.23 21.25
N LEU A 227 4.44 -13.93 21.63
CA LEU A 227 4.03 -12.61 22.12
C LEU A 227 3.95 -12.62 23.63
N TYR A 228 4.63 -11.66 24.26
CA TYR A 228 4.62 -11.45 25.70
C TYR A 228 4.08 -10.04 26.01
N CYS A 229 3.43 -9.91 27.16
CA CYS A 229 3.08 -8.63 27.77
C CYS A 229 3.48 -8.69 29.25
N ASN A 230 4.29 -7.72 29.71
CA ASN A 230 4.82 -7.69 31.09
C ASN A 230 5.35 -9.05 31.55
N ASN A 231 6.22 -9.66 30.75
CA ASN A 231 6.81 -10.99 30.96
C ASN A 231 5.82 -12.17 30.98
N ARG A 232 4.52 -11.92 30.77
CA ARG A 232 3.51 -12.99 30.64
C ARG A 232 3.35 -13.38 29.19
N LEU A 233 3.49 -14.66 28.87
CA LEU A 233 3.23 -15.20 27.55
C LEU A 233 1.73 -15.07 27.21
N LEU A 234 1.43 -14.36 26.13
CA LEU A 234 0.07 -14.21 25.61
C LEU A 234 -0.25 -15.28 24.55
N GLY A 235 0.73 -15.73 23.80
CA GLY A 235 0.54 -16.76 22.78
C GLY A 235 1.77 -17.01 21.91
N LYS A 236 1.71 -18.12 21.17
CA LYS A 236 2.70 -18.49 20.16
C LYS A 236 1.99 -18.75 18.85
N LYS A 237 2.56 -18.28 17.73
CA LYS A 237 2.04 -18.55 16.38
C LYS A 237 3.19 -18.77 15.40
N LYS A 238 2.97 -19.67 14.46
CA LYS A 238 3.79 -19.74 13.24
C LYS A 238 3.33 -18.64 12.30
N PRO A 239 4.24 -17.84 11.71
CA PRO A 239 3.87 -16.93 10.64
C PRO A 239 3.14 -17.68 9.52
N LYS A 240 2.16 -17.07 8.91
CA LYS A 240 1.58 -17.62 7.68
C LYS A 240 2.63 -17.47 6.59
N LYS A 241 2.88 -18.55 5.84
CA LYS A 241 3.55 -18.42 4.54
C LYS A 241 2.54 -17.83 3.56
N TYR A 242 2.99 -16.84 2.84
CA TYR A 242 2.24 -16.25 1.74
C TYR A 242 2.40 -17.13 0.49
#